data_9cc6b180dd20230759266661010a0973
#
_entry.id   9cc6b180dd20230759266661010a0973
#
_cell.length_a   1.000
_cell.length_b   1.000
_cell.length_c   1.000
_cell.angle_alpha   90.00
_cell.angle_beta   90.00
_cell.angle_gamma   90.00
#
_symmetry.space_group_name_H-M   'P 1'
#
loop_
_entity.id
_entity.type
_entity.pdbx_description
1 polymer ?
#
loop_
_entity_poly.entity_id
_entity_poly.type
_entity_poly.pdbx_seq_one_letter_code
_entity_poly.pdbx_strand_id
1 'polypeptide(L)'
;MASGKASKRRRAAERVQVPVPRGMRAGGGVDRRIWVAAAVAAALVVAIVAGIASTRGGDDGAVASGATLADATDVLAVFDGVAQDGATLGAADAPVTLVEFVDMQCPFCRELEVEVMPTLIERHVRPGKLRIVLRGLSFLGSDSERGMRAVLAAGRQDQLFGMKALLFANQGAENSGWLDQDIVEAAGRSLPGLDVTRLVDEMGSGDVSNQLAGDAAEAERRGVDATPTLLVGKTGEEPQLVQLSSASDLAGIERAIVAAGS
;
A
#
# COMPACT_ATOMS: atom_id res chain seq x y z
N MET A 1 35.78 -33.17 52.17
CA MET A 1 36.97 -33.79 51.56
C MET A 1 36.74 -33.96 50.06
N ALA A 2 37.74 -33.64 49.28
CA ALA A 2 37.99 -33.86 47.88
C ALA A 2 37.47 -32.76 46.90
N SER A 3 38.47 -31.94 46.63
CA SER A 3 38.68 -31.01 45.52
C SER A 3 38.72 -31.70 44.16
N GLY A 4 38.07 -31.14 43.15
CA GLY A 4 38.18 -31.53 41.74
C GLY A 4 38.43 -30.32 40.85
N LYS A 5 39.72 -30.13 40.46
CA LYS A 5 40.21 -29.09 39.56
C LYS A 5 39.67 -29.26 38.14
N ALA A 6 38.99 -28.27 37.61
CA ALA A 6 38.63 -28.17 36.19
C ALA A 6 39.80 -27.63 35.36
N SER A 7 40.31 -28.45 34.46
CA SER A 7 41.41 -28.17 33.52
C SER A 7 40.88 -27.32 32.35
N LYS A 8 41.48 -26.12 32.22
CA LYS A 8 41.24 -25.17 31.14
C LYS A 8 42.06 -25.54 29.91
N ARG A 9 41.48 -26.25 28.94
CA ARG A 9 42.13 -26.50 27.65
C ARG A 9 41.91 -25.25 26.75
N ARG A 10 43.00 -24.51 26.58
CA ARG A 10 43.15 -23.49 25.52
C ARG A 10 43.34 -24.22 24.20
N ARG A 11 42.39 -24.04 23.23
CA ARG A 11 42.65 -24.39 21.83
C ARG A 11 43.36 -23.20 21.18
N ALA A 12 44.59 -23.43 20.72
CA ALA A 12 45.35 -22.52 19.89
C ALA A 12 44.68 -22.41 18.51
N ALA A 13 44.39 -21.19 18.08
CA ALA A 13 43.94 -20.91 16.71
C ALA A 13 45.14 -21.00 15.78
N GLU A 14 45.16 -22.00 14.93
CA GLU A 14 46.10 -22.22 13.84
C GLU A 14 45.87 -21.17 12.75
N ARG A 15 46.86 -20.27 12.60
CA ARG A 15 46.85 -19.27 11.52
C ARG A 15 47.28 -19.94 10.23
N VAL A 16 46.37 -20.15 9.32
CA VAL A 16 46.69 -20.52 7.94
C VAL A 16 47.36 -19.34 7.26
N GLN A 17 48.64 -19.42 6.99
CA GLN A 17 49.39 -18.47 6.16
C GLN A 17 49.13 -18.78 4.68
N VAL A 18 48.47 -17.86 3.98
CA VAL A 18 48.30 -17.88 2.54
C VAL A 18 49.59 -17.37 1.89
N PRO A 19 50.24 -18.12 0.95
CA PRO A 19 51.42 -17.64 0.27
C PRO A 19 51.11 -16.48 -0.67
N VAL A 20 51.84 -15.38 -0.53
CA VAL A 20 51.79 -14.24 -1.45
C VAL A 20 52.68 -14.54 -2.64
N PRO A 21 52.21 -14.50 -3.90
CA PRO A 21 53.06 -14.65 -5.08
C PRO A 21 53.99 -13.46 -5.23
N ARG A 22 55.30 -13.73 -5.34
CA ARG A 22 56.32 -12.71 -5.65
C ARG A 22 56.30 -12.33 -7.13
N GLY A 23 56.14 -11.04 -7.36
CA GLY A 23 56.83 -10.33 -8.43
C GLY A 23 56.35 -10.50 -9.87
N MET A 24 55.42 -9.61 -10.29
CA MET A 24 55.45 -9.11 -11.68
C MET A 24 56.00 -7.69 -11.65
N ARG A 25 57.16 -7.52 -12.29
CA ARG A 25 57.80 -6.22 -12.54
C ARG A 25 56.90 -5.43 -13.49
N ALA A 26 56.49 -4.28 -13.06
CA ALA A 26 55.85 -3.27 -13.94
C ALA A 26 56.95 -2.69 -14.86
N GLY A 27 56.82 -2.99 -16.13
CA GLY A 27 57.61 -2.38 -17.18
C GLY A 27 56.71 -2.16 -18.38
N GLY A 28 56.26 -0.93 -18.58
CA GLY A 28 55.46 -0.50 -19.74
C GLY A 28 54.76 0.81 -19.42
N GLY A 29 55.38 1.94 -19.78
CA GLY A 29 54.77 3.25 -19.65
C GLY A 29 53.53 3.32 -20.54
N VAL A 30 52.36 3.43 -19.86
CA VAL A 30 51.09 3.63 -20.54
C VAL A 30 51.10 5.02 -21.14
N ASP A 31 50.90 5.10 -22.46
CA ASP A 31 50.94 6.33 -23.27
C ASP A 31 49.98 7.37 -22.65
N ARG A 32 50.45 8.60 -22.41
CA ARG A 32 49.68 9.72 -21.83
C ARG A 32 48.35 9.94 -22.54
N ARG A 33 48.28 9.55 -23.83
CA ARG A 33 47.03 9.61 -24.62
C ARG A 33 45.95 8.66 -24.13
N ILE A 34 46.32 7.51 -23.58
CA ILE A 34 45.37 6.54 -22.99
C ILE A 34 44.80 7.07 -21.69
N TRP A 35 45.61 7.73 -20.87
CA TRP A 35 45.13 8.39 -19.67
C TRP A 35 44.19 9.56 -19.92
N VAL A 36 44.44 10.35 -20.96
CA VAL A 36 43.56 11.44 -21.38
C VAL A 36 42.24 10.90 -21.93
N ALA A 37 42.28 9.83 -22.75
CA ALA A 37 41.06 9.18 -23.25
C ALA A 37 40.24 8.55 -22.15
N ALA A 38 40.88 7.91 -21.17
CA ALA A 38 40.20 7.34 -20.00
C ALA A 38 39.56 8.42 -19.09
N ALA A 39 40.25 9.55 -18.90
CA ALA A 39 39.72 10.69 -18.14
C ALA A 39 38.51 11.37 -18.82
N VAL A 40 38.53 11.50 -20.15
CA VAL A 40 37.41 12.03 -20.94
C VAL A 40 36.23 11.07 -20.91
N ALA A 41 36.48 9.76 -21.07
CA ALA A 41 35.41 8.75 -20.95
C ALA A 41 34.78 8.72 -19.54
N ALA A 42 35.59 8.82 -18.48
CA ALA A 42 35.11 8.90 -17.11
C ALA A 42 34.27 10.17 -16.84
N ALA A 43 34.74 11.34 -17.41
CA ALA A 43 34.00 12.60 -17.29
C ALA A 43 32.65 12.55 -18.04
N LEU A 44 32.60 11.89 -19.22
CA LEU A 44 31.35 11.68 -19.95
C LEU A 44 30.38 10.75 -19.22
N VAL A 45 30.88 9.67 -18.61
CA VAL A 45 30.05 8.77 -17.79
C VAL A 45 29.51 9.49 -16.56
N VAL A 46 30.32 10.31 -15.88
CA VAL A 46 29.88 11.14 -14.75
C VAL A 46 28.84 12.16 -15.19
N ALA A 47 29.01 12.80 -16.35
CA ALA A 47 28.04 13.76 -16.89
C ALA A 47 26.72 13.07 -17.31
N ILE A 48 26.78 11.85 -17.87
CA ILE A 48 25.59 11.06 -18.20
C ILE A 48 24.88 10.58 -16.92
N VAL A 49 25.63 10.10 -15.92
CA VAL A 49 25.06 9.68 -14.62
C VAL A 49 24.47 10.86 -13.87
N ALA A 50 25.13 12.03 -13.89
CA ALA A 50 24.59 13.26 -13.30
C ALA A 50 23.37 13.78 -14.08
N GLY A 51 23.34 13.66 -15.42
CA GLY A 51 22.19 14.00 -16.25
C GLY A 51 21.00 13.07 -16.02
N ILE A 52 21.25 11.77 -15.85
CA ILE A 52 20.20 10.77 -15.52
C ILE A 52 19.73 10.93 -14.05
N ALA A 53 20.61 11.29 -13.14
CA ALA A 53 20.24 11.60 -11.76
C ALA A 53 19.43 12.91 -11.65
N SER A 54 19.66 13.88 -12.52
CA SER A 54 18.86 15.12 -12.58
C SER A 54 17.50 14.95 -13.26
N THR A 55 17.32 13.86 -14.06
CA THR A 55 16.02 13.50 -14.65
C THR A 55 15.28 12.42 -13.82
N ARG A 56 15.98 11.78 -12.87
CA ARG A 56 15.44 10.94 -11.82
C ARG A 56 15.60 11.63 -10.45
N GLY A 57 15.30 12.91 -10.40
CA GLY A 57 14.89 13.54 -9.17
C GLY A 57 13.68 12.73 -8.72
N GLY A 58 13.83 11.90 -7.68
CA GLY A 58 12.67 11.49 -6.90
C GLY A 58 11.99 12.80 -6.50
N ASP A 59 10.89 13.12 -7.12
CA ASP A 59 9.88 13.92 -6.49
C ASP A 59 9.49 13.10 -5.26
N ASP A 60 10.10 13.39 -4.14
CA ASP A 60 9.49 13.17 -2.85
C ASP A 60 8.26 14.08 -2.91
N GLY A 61 7.13 13.46 -3.29
CA GLY A 61 5.94 14.14 -3.77
C GLY A 61 5.26 14.98 -2.69
N ALA A 62 5.84 16.12 -2.40
CA ALA A 62 5.12 17.22 -1.77
C ALA A 62 4.11 17.73 -2.80
N VAL A 63 2.86 17.32 -2.66
CA VAL A 63 1.76 17.79 -3.49
C VAL A 63 1.63 19.29 -3.27
N ALA A 64 1.75 20.08 -4.33
CA ALA A 64 1.62 21.53 -4.23
C ALA A 64 0.26 21.90 -3.62
N SER A 65 0.25 22.84 -2.67
CA SER A 65 -0.99 23.32 -2.05
C SER A 65 -1.99 23.76 -3.12
N GLY A 66 -3.18 23.16 -3.12
CA GLY A 66 -4.23 23.43 -4.14
C GLY A 66 -4.20 22.48 -5.34
N ALA A 67 -3.24 21.56 -5.47
CA ALA A 67 -3.20 20.59 -6.57
C ALA A 67 -4.23 19.45 -6.40
N THR A 68 -4.59 18.84 -7.55
CA THR A 68 -5.26 17.53 -7.62
C THR A 68 -4.24 16.45 -7.93
N LEU A 69 -4.60 15.20 -7.70
CA LEU A 69 -3.74 14.05 -8.05
C LEU A 69 -3.74 13.81 -9.57
N ALA A 70 -2.57 13.50 -10.14
CA ALA A 70 -2.39 13.46 -11.59
C ALA A 70 -3.28 12.42 -12.29
N ASP A 71 -3.39 11.21 -11.73
CA ASP A 71 -4.11 10.09 -12.34
C ASP A 71 -5.54 9.92 -11.80
N ALA A 72 -6.08 10.95 -11.12
CA ALA A 72 -7.35 10.86 -10.43
C ALA A 72 -8.52 10.48 -11.37
N THR A 73 -8.55 11.02 -12.58
CA THR A 73 -9.62 10.72 -13.54
C THR A 73 -9.69 9.26 -13.89
N ASP A 74 -8.54 8.64 -14.17
CA ASP A 74 -8.47 7.23 -14.55
C ASP A 74 -8.80 6.31 -13.36
N VAL A 75 -8.30 6.64 -12.16
CA VAL A 75 -8.60 5.90 -10.92
C VAL A 75 -10.08 5.96 -10.58
N LEU A 76 -10.71 7.12 -10.72
CA LEU A 76 -12.11 7.31 -10.34
C LEU A 76 -13.11 6.77 -11.36
N ALA A 77 -12.74 6.63 -12.64
CA ALA A 77 -13.62 6.15 -13.70
C ALA A 77 -14.27 4.79 -13.39
N VAL A 78 -13.60 3.94 -12.60
CA VAL A 78 -14.12 2.63 -12.20
C VAL A 78 -15.38 2.73 -11.34
N PHE A 79 -15.58 3.84 -10.64
CA PHE A 79 -16.73 4.08 -9.76
C PHE A 79 -17.89 4.79 -10.45
N ASP A 80 -17.73 5.24 -11.70
CA ASP A 80 -18.76 5.98 -12.43
C ASP A 80 -20.07 5.18 -12.51
N GLY A 81 -21.17 5.79 -11.99
CA GLY A 81 -22.49 5.16 -11.98
C GLY A 81 -22.65 3.98 -11.03
N VAL A 82 -21.67 3.70 -10.17
CA VAL A 82 -21.79 2.70 -9.10
C VAL A 82 -22.35 3.38 -7.85
N ALA A 83 -23.44 2.84 -7.31
CA ALA A 83 -24.02 3.36 -6.07
C ALA A 83 -23.05 3.22 -4.90
N GLN A 84 -22.98 4.25 -4.06
CA GLN A 84 -22.20 4.24 -2.82
C GLN A 84 -23.05 4.82 -1.69
N ASP A 85 -23.01 4.18 -0.53
CA ASP A 85 -23.68 4.62 0.69
C ASP A 85 -22.76 4.37 1.88
N GLY A 86 -22.15 5.43 2.41
CA GLY A 86 -21.17 5.36 3.48
C GLY A 86 -20.03 4.38 3.16
N ALA A 87 -19.94 3.30 3.92
CA ALA A 87 -18.91 2.25 3.77
C ALA A 87 -19.30 1.12 2.80
N THR A 88 -20.38 1.26 2.04
CA THR A 88 -20.89 0.25 1.10
C THR A 88 -20.81 0.73 -0.33
N LEU A 89 -20.27 -0.08 -1.23
CA LEU A 89 -20.24 0.11 -2.67
C LEU A 89 -21.12 -0.94 -3.36
N GLY A 90 -21.99 -0.49 -4.27
CA GLY A 90 -22.90 -1.36 -5.02
C GLY A 90 -24.34 -1.29 -4.51
N ALA A 91 -25.20 -2.11 -5.13
CA ALA A 91 -26.63 -2.12 -4.83
C ALA A 91 -26.89 -2.66 -3.41
N ALA A 92 -27.76 -1.98 -2.67
CA ALA A 92 -28.10 -2.37 -1.29
C ALA A 92 -28.71 -3.79 -1.20
N ASP A 93 -29.41 -4.20 -2.24
CA ASP A 93 -30.07 -5.51 -2.39
C ASP A 93 -29.23 -6.55 -3.14
N ALA A 94 -27.94 -6.26 -3.43
CA ALA A 94 -27.05 -7.24 -4.05
C ALA A 94 -27.03 -8.55 -3.24
N PRO A 95 -27.15 -9.72 -3.90
CA PRO A 95 -27.32 -11.01 -3.21
C PRO A 95 -26.08 -11.46 -2.42
N VAL A 96 -24.89 -10.94 -2.78
CA VAL A 96 -23.63 -11.30 -2.14
C VAL A 96 -22.99 -10.05 -1.53
N THR A 97 -22.42 -10.19 -0.33
CA THR A 97 -21.62 -9.18 0.32
C THR A 97 -20.17 -9.65 0.44
N LEU A 98 -19.24 -8.83 -0.01
CA LEU A 98 -17.82 -8.92 0.30
C LEU A 98 -17.50 -7.88 1.37
N VAL A 99 -16.94 -8.29 2.49
CA VAL A 99 -16.39 -7.40 3.52
C VAL A 99 -14.88 -7.40 3.37
N GLU A 100 -14.30 -6.22 3.17
CA GLU A 100 -12.85 -6.03 3.08
C GLU A 100 -12.30 -5.31 4.31
N PHE A 101 -11.33 -5.92 4.99
CA PHE A 101 -10.55 -5.28 6.04
C PHE A 101 -9.24 -4.80 5.47
N VAL A 102 -8.98 -3.50 5.53
CA VAL A 102 -7.80 -2.88 4.92
C VAL A 102 -7.13 -1.88 5.86
N ASP A 103 -5.83 -1.69 5.66
CA ASP A 103 -5.02 -0.63 6.27
C ASP A 103 -4.40 0.22 5.15
N MET A 104 -4.49 1.54 5.28
CA MET A 104 -4.06 2.46 4.22
C MET A 104 -2.55 2.47 3.96
N GLN A 105 -1.74 1.92 4.87
CA GLN A 105 -0.29 1.76 4.65
C GLN A 105 0.10 0.36 4.13
N CYS A 106 -0.83 -0.60 4.14
CA CYS A 106 -0.55 -1.97 3.74
C CYS A 106 -0.28 -2.08 2.22
N PRO A 107 0.92 -2.53 1.78
CA PRO A 107 1.23 -2.67 0.36
C PRO A 107 0.40 -3.75 -0.34
N PHE A 108 0.00 -4.81 0.37
CA PHE A 108 -0.88 -5.85 -0.15
C PHE A 108 -2.33 -5.36 -0.32
N CYS A 109 -2.78 -4.41 0.51
CA CYS A 109 -4.06 -3.74 0.30
C CYS A 109 -4.04 -2.88 -0.96
N ARG A 110 -2.92 -2.18 -1.22
CA ARG A 110 -2.72 -1.47 -2.48
C ARG A 110 -2.75 -2.41 -3.69
N GLU A 111 -2.06 -3.55 -3.62
CA GLU A 111 -2.08 -4.57 -4.68
C GLU A 111 -3.51 -5.04 -4.98
N LEU A 112 -4.28 -5.39 -3.94
CA LEU A 112 -5.70 -5.74 -4.07
C LEU A 112 -6.52 -4.63 -4.75
N GLU A 113 -6.35 -3.38 -4.30
CA GLU A 113 -7.08 -2.23 -4.83
C GLU A 113 -6.79 -1.97 -6.29
N VAL A 114 -5.52 -1.95 -6.67
CA VAL A 114 -5.10 -1.55 -8.02
C VAL A 114 -5.29 -2.68 -9.03
N GLU A 115 -5.03 -3.93 -8.64
CA GLU A 115 -5.02 -5.05 -9.59
C GLU A 115 -6.34 -5.84 -9.65
N VAL A 116 -7.10 -5.85 -8.55
CA VAL A 116 -8.29 -6.73 -8.43
C VAL A 116 -9.59 -5.95 -8.41
N MET A 117 -9.67 -4.88 -7.61
CA MET A 117 -10.93 -4.16 -7.40
C MET A 117 -11.58 -3.64 -8.68
N PRO A 118 -10.87 -3.09 -9.68
CA PRO A 118 -11.51 -2.64 -10.92
C PRO A 118 -12.27 -3.76 -11.64
N THR A 119 -11.68 -4.97 -11.66
CA THR A 119 -12.33 -6.14 -12.28
C THR A 119 -13.54 -6.62 -11.49
N LEU A 120 -13.45 -6.65 -10.15
CA LEU A 120 -14.58 -7.02 -9.29
C LEU A 120 -15.74 -6.04 -9.43
N ILE A 121 -15.44 -4.76 -9.47
CA ILE A 121 -16.45 -3.72 -9.64
C ILE A 121 -17.17 -3.88 -10.98
N GLU A 122 -16.43 -4.02 -12.06
CA GLU A 122 -17.00 -4.16 -13.39
C GLU A 122 -17.82 -5.43 -13.56
N ARG A 123 -17.32 -6.59 -13.08
CA ARG A 123 -17.96 -7.89 -13.32
C ARG A 123 -19.07 -8.24 -12.34
N HIS A 124 -19.02 -7.72 -11.12
CA HIS A 124 -19.91 -8.17 -10.05
C HIS A 124 -20.67 -7.04 -9.37
N VAL A 125 -20.02 -5.88 -9.08
CA VAL A 125 -20.70 -4.78 -8.38
C VAL A 125 -21.62 -4.02 -9.33
N ARG A 126 -21.11 -3.60 -10.48
CA ARG A 126 -21.89 -2.84 -11.49
C ARG A 126 -23.11 -3.61 -11.98
N PRO A 127 -23.09 -4.93 -12.21
CA PRO A 127 -24.28 -5.71 -12.52
C PRO A 127 -25.21 -5.99 -11.33
N GLY A 128 -24.93 -5.48 -10.13
CA GLY A 128 -25.75 -5.65 -8.92
C GLY A 128 -25.68 -7.04 -8.29
N LYS A 129 -24.64 -7.84 -8.60
CA LYS A 129 -24.46 -9.19 -8.03
C LYS A 129 -23.70 -9.19 -6.71
N LEU A 130 -22.90 -8.16 -6.48
CA LEU A 130 -22.03 -8.00 -5.33
C LEU A 130 -22.16 -6.58 -4.77
N ARG A 131 -22.17 -6.48 -3.46
CA ARG A 131 -21.80 -5.22 -2.78
C ARG A 131 -20.54 -5.42 -1.96
N ILE A 132 -19.75 -4.38 -1.83
CA ILE A 132 -18.52 -4.37 -1.05
C ILE A 132 -18.72 -3.48 0.17
N VAL A 133 -18.31 -3.97 1.33
CA VAL A 133 -18.36 -3.23 2.61
C VAL A 133 -16.94 -3.06 3.12
N LEU A 134 -16.50 -1.82 3.29
CA LEU A 134 -15.19 -1.52 3.88
C LEU A 134 -15.22 -1.64 5.40
N ARG A 135 -14.16 -2.19 5.97
CA ARG A 135 -13.78 -2.14 7.37
C ARG A 135 -12.36 -1.61 7.50
N GLY A 136 -12.23 -0.45 8.08
CA GLY A 136 -10.96 0.25 8.21
C GLY A 136 -10.16 -0.20 9.42
N LEU A 137 -8.89 -0.54 9.22
CA LEU A 137 -7.95 -0.86 10.29
C LEU A 137 -6.77 0.10 10.26
N SER A 138 -6.06 0.21 11.39
CA SER A 138 -4.90 1.10 11.54
C SER A 138 -3.79 0.42 12.35
N PHE A 139 -3.26 -0.69 11.83
CA PHE A 139 -2.21 -1.49 12.48
C PHE A 139 -0.80 -0.90 12.32
N LEU A 140 -0.56 -0.21 11.20
CA LEU A 140 0.78 0.12 10.72
C LEU A 140 1.23 1.53 11.15
N GLY A 141 0.68 2.05 12.23
CA GLY A 141 1.11 3.31 12.84
C GLY A 141 0.22 4.52 12.57
N SER A 142 0.72 5.72 12.90
CA SER A 142 -0.08 6.96 12.86
C SER A 142 -0.55 7.36 11.47
N ASP A 143 0.22 7.04 10.43
CA ASP A 143 -0.17 7.31 9.05
C ASP A 143 -1.37 6.44 8.63
N SER A 144 -1.43 5.17 9.08
CA SER A 144 -2.60 4.31 8.88
C SER A 144 -3.86 4.93 9.45
N GLU A 145 -3.79 5.41 10.70
CA GLU A 145 -4.94 6.05 11.34
C GLU A 145 -5.38 7.31 10.59
N ARG A 146 -4.41 8.16 10.20
CA ARG A 146 -4.72 9.39 9.46
C ARG A 146 -5.37 9.07 8.11
N GLY A 147 -4.81 8.15 7.34
CA GLY A 147 -5.35 7.74 6.05
C GLY A 147 -6.74 7.13 6.17
N MET A 148 -6.96 6.25 7.16
CA MET A 148 -8.26 5.65 7.37
C MET A 148 -9.30 6.67 7.83
N ARG A 149 -8.93 7.63 8.69
CA ARG A 149 -9.81 8.74 9.06
C ARG A 149 -10.23 9.57 7.85
N ALA A 150 -9.32 9.83 6.90
CA ALA A 150 -9.64 10.53 5.65
C ALA A 150 -10.64 9.73 4.79
N VAL A 151 -10.43 8.42 4.65
CA VAL A 151 -11.34 7.52 3.91
C VAL A 151 -12.74 7.49 4.55
N LEU A 152 -12.82 7.33 5.87
CA LEU A 152 -14.11 7.31 6.58
C LEU A 152 -14.81 8.68 6.55
N ALA A 153 -14.07 9.77 6.65
CA ALA A 153 -14.61 11.13 6.54
C ALA A 153 -15.16 11.40 5.12
N ALA A 154 -14.45 10.95 4.07
CA ALA A 154 -14.96 11.01 2.70
C ALA A 154 -16.25 10.19 2.53
N GLY A 155 -16.40 9.09 3.26
CA GLY A 155 -17.62 8.30 3.31
C GLY A 155 -18.85 9.06 3.83
N ARG A 156 -18.65 10.11 4.64
CA ARG A 156 -19.73 11.01 5.10
C ARG A 156 -20.26 11.90 3.97
N GLN A 157 -19.61 11.85 2.81
CA GLN A 157 -19.96 12.55 1.60
C GLN A 157 -20.09 11.58 0.41
N ASP A 158 -20.32 10.30 0.67
CA ASP A 158 -20.47 9.22 -0.32
C ASP A 158 -19.25 9.09 -1.29
N GLN A 159 -18.03 9.38 -0.79
CA GLN A 159 -16.79 9.37 -1.56
C GLN A 159 -15.73 8.43 -0.92
N LEU A 160 -16.15 7.46 -0.08
CA LEU A 160 -15.23 6.58 0.64
C LEU A 160 -14.32 5.79 -0.30
N PHE A 161 -14.91 5.11 -1.30
CA PHE A 161 -14.17 4.23 -2.19
C PHE A 161 -13.28 5.02 -3.15
N GLY A 162 -13.74 6.17 -3.63
CA GLY A 162 -12.91 7.07 -4.43
C GLY A 162 -11.70 7.58 -3.64
N MET A 163 -11.89 8.02 -2.38
CA MET A 163 -10.80 8.43 -1.50
C MET A 163 -9.82 7.28 -1.26
N LYS A 164 -10.32 6.08 -0.92
CA LYS A 164 -9.51 4.88 -0.72
C LYS A 164 -8.66 4.58 -1.96
N ALA A 165 -9.26 4.55 -3.14
CA ALA A 165 -8.57 4.24 -4.39
C ALA A 165 -7.48 5.27 -4.73
N LEU A 166 -7.78 6.57 -4.57
CA LEU A 166 -6.81 7.64 -4.81
C LEU A 166 -5.60 7.55 -3.88
N LEU A 167 -5.83 7.30 -2.59
CA LEU A 167 -4.75 7.15 -1.62
C LEU A 167 -3.91 5.91 -1.90
N PHE A 168 -4.51 4.76 -2.25
CA PHE A 168 -3.76 3.57 -2.63
C PHE A 168 -3.00 3.74 -3.95
N ALA A 169 -3.57 4.40 -4.95
CA ALA A 169 -2.87 4.69 -6.20
C ALA A 169 -1.59 5.53 -5.98
N ASN A 170 -1.61 6.40 -4.97
CA ASN A 170 -0.51 7.29 -4.61
C ASN A 170 0.25 6.84 -3.34
N GLN A 171 0.13 5.56 -2.95
CA GLN A 171 0.72 5.06 -1.72
C GLN A 171 2.24 5.20 -1.71
N GLY A 172 2.75 5.93 -0.73
CA GLY A 172 4.18 6.06 -0.43
C GLY A 172 4.74 4.89 0.40
N ALA A 173 6.01 5.01 0.81
CA ALA A 173 6.62 4.01 1.66
C ALA A 173 5.97 3.99 3.07
N GLU A 174 5.84 2.79 3.64
CA GLU A 174 5.26 2.61 4.97
C GLU A 174 5.99 3.45 6.03
N ASN A 175 5.23 4.15 6.86
CA ASN A 175 5.71 5.01 7.95
C ASN A 175 6.69 6.12 7.51
N SER A 176 6.63 6.55 6.24
CA SER A 176 7.43 7.66 5.72
C SER A 176 6.82 9.05 5.98
N GLY A 177 5.59 9.10 6.50
CA GLY A 177 4.83 10.35 6.65
C GLY A 177 4.09 10.77 5.38
N TRP A 178 4.00 9.92 4.36
CA TRP A 178 3.36 10.21 3.08
C TRP A 178 1.87 10.53 3.18
N LEU A 179 1.17 9.93 4.16
CA LEU A 179 -0.24 10.23 4.45
C LEU A 179 -0.36 11.50 5.30
N ASP A 180 0.19 12.59 4.81
CA ASP A 180 0.07 13.91 5.44
C ASP A 180 -1.22 14.64 5.02
N GLN A 181 -1.39 15.86 5.48
CA GLN A 181 -2.56 16.67 5.15
C GLN A 181 -2.61 17.03 3.68
N ASP A 182 -1.46 17.28 3.05
CA ASP A 182 -1.39 17.75 1.66
C ASP A 182 -1.90 16.68 0.69
N ILE A 183 -1.50 15.41 0.86
CA ILE A 183 -1.99 14.30 0.04
C ILE A 183 -3.48 14.03 0.26
N VAL A 184 -3.96 14.13 1.51
CA VAL A 184 -5.40 13.96 1.83
C VAL A 184 -6.24 15.04 1.17
N GLU A 185 -5.83 16.31 1.27
CA GLU A 185 -6.53 17.40 0.63
C GLU A 185 -6.47 17.34 -0.89
N ALA A 186 -5.33 16.92 -1.47
CA ALA A 186 -5.20 16.73 -2.91
C ALA A 186 -6.13 15.61 -3.41
N ALA A 187 -6.22 14.50 -2.69
CA ALA A 187 -7.18 13.44 -2.98
C ALA A 187 -8.61 13.96 -2.86
N GLY A 188 -8.93 14.73 -1.80
CA GLY A 188 -10.22 15.34 -1.62
C GLY A 188 -10.62 16.29 -2.77
N ARG A 189 -9.68 17.13 -3.22
CA ARG A 189 -9.90 18.02 -4.39
C ARG A 189 -10.09 17.28 -5.71
N SER A 190 -9.56 16.06 -5.79
CA SER A 190 -9.71 15.21 -6.97
C SER A 190 -11.06 14.50 -7.04
N LEU A 191 -11.80 14.43 -5.93
CA LEU A 191 -13.11 13.79 -5.84
C LEU A 191 -14.23 14.76 -6.27
N PRO A 192 -15.03 14.41 -7.28
CA PRO A 192 -16.11 15.28 -7.75
C PRO A 192 -17.13 15.57 -6.65
N GLY A 193 -17.37 16.85 -6.37
CA GLY A 193 -18.40 17.30 -5.42
C GLY A 193 -18.04 17.16 -3.93
N LEU A 194 -16.84 16.67 -3.58
CA LEU A 194 -16.41 16.58 -2.19
C LEU A 194 -16.02 17.96 -1.64
N ASP A 195 -16.53 18.30 -0.46
CA ASP A 195 -16.12 19.46 0.33
C ASP A 195 -14.89 19.11 1.16
N VAL A 196 -13.73 19.66 0.76
CA VAL A 196 -12.43 19.37 1.41
C VAL A 196 -12.36 19.95 2.83
N THR A 197 -12.99 21.11 3.08
CA THR A 197 -13.02 21.68 4.43
C THR A 197 -13.79 20.77 5.37
N ARG A 198 -14.97 20.32 4.94
CA ARG A 198 -15.77 19.35 5.67
C ARG A 198 -15.02 18.01 5.84
N LEU A 199 -14.29 17.53 4.83
CA LEU A 199 -13.46 16.33 4.94
C LEU A 199 -12.48 16.44 6.10
N VAL A 200 -11.71 17.54 6.17
CA VAL A 200 -10.69 17.76 7.21
C VAL A 200 -11.34 17.85 8.60
N ASP A 201 -12.43 18.56 8.73
CA ASP A 201 -13.18 18.68 9.98
C ASP A 201 -13.74 17.32 10.45
N GLU A 202 -14.31 16.54 9.54
CA GLU A 202 -14.90 15.23 9.83
C GLU A 202 -13.86 14.19 10.24
N MET A 203 -12.60 14.27 9.77
CA MET A 203 -11.53 13.36 10.18
C MET A 203 -11.32 13.32 11.69
N GLY A 204 -11.55 14.44 12.39
CA GLY A 204 -11.47 14.56 13.84
C GLY A 204 -12.77 14.22 14.58
N SER A 205 -13.84 13.93 13.87
CA SER A 205 -15.19 13.78 14.47
C SER A 205 -15.31 12.53 15.35
N GLY A 206 -16.28 12.60 16.26
CA GLY A 206 -16.65 11.45 17.09
C GLY A 206 -17.22 10.30 16.27
N ASP A 207 -17.95 10.60 15.18
CA ASP A 207 -18.54 9.60 14.31
C ASP A 207 -17.47 8.77 13.60
N VAL A 208 -16.44 9.42 13.00
CA VAL A 208 -15.30 8.75 12.38
C VAL A 208 -14.52 7.93 13.40
N SER A 209 -14.31 8.48 14.59
CA SER A 209 -13.62 7.77 15.68
C SER A 209 -14.40 6.52 16.13
N ASN A 210 -15.72 6.62 16.26
CA ASN A 210 -16.59 5.51 16.63
C ASN A 210 -16.64 4.43 15.53
N GLN A 211 -16.66 4.83 14.26
CA GLN A 211 -16.63 3.90 13.13
C GLN A 211 -15.31 3.12 13.11
N LEU A 212 -14.17 3.80 13.23
CA LEU A 212 -12.86 3.15 13.27
C LEU A 212 -12.73 2.18 14.45
N ALA A 213 -13.21 2.58 15.64
CA ALA A 213 -13.24 1.71 16.81
C ALA A 213 -14.18 0.51 16.59
N GLY A 214 -15.32 0.71 15.95
CA GLY A 214 -16.27 -0.34 15.60
C GLY A 214 -15.70 -1.37 14.62
N ASP A 215 -14.99 -0.91 13.60
CA ASP A 215 -14.33 -1.75 12.61
C ASP A 215 -13.21 -2.59 13.27
N ALA A 216 -12.40 -1.98 14.15
CA ALA A 216 -11.39 -2.70 14.93
C ALA A 216 -12.00 -3.76 15.85
N ALA A 217 -13.10 -3.45 16.54
CA ALA A 217 -13.80 -4.40 17.37
C ALA A 217 -14.46 -5.53 16.55
N GLU A 218 -14.92 -5.27 15.33
CA GLU A 218 -15.40 -6.30 14.41
C GLU A 218 -14.28 -7.22 13.97
N ALA A 219 -13.11 -6.66 13.61
CA ALA A 219 -11.91 -7.42 13.26
C ALA A 219 -11.50 -8.37 14.39
N GLU A 220 -11.45 -7.87 15.64
CA GLU A 220 -11.12 -8.69 16.81
C GLU A 220 -12.11 -9.85 17.00
N ARG A 221 -13.43 -9.57 16.94
CA ARG A 221 -14.46 -10.61 17.05
C ARG A 221 -14.35 -11.69 15.99
N ARG A 222 -13.87 -11.35 14.79
CA ARG A 222 -13.72 -12.26 13.65
C ARG A 222 -12.33 -12.91 13.57
N GLY A 223 -11.41 -12.56 14.46
CA GLY A 223 -10.03 -13.04 14.44
C GLY A 223 -9.25 -12.52 13.25
N VAL A 224 -9.57 -11.31 12.76
CA VAL A 224 -8.83 -10.64 11.69
C VAL A 224 -7.60 -9.95 12.29
N ASP A 225 -6.43 -10.44 11.97
CA ASP A 225 -5.13 -9.99 12.48
C ASP A 225 -4.15 -9.53 11.38
N ALA A 226 -4.60 -9.55 10.13
CA ALA A 226 -3.81 -9.15 8.96
C ALA A 226 -4.68 -8.43 7.91
N THR A 227 -4.03 -7.65 7.03
CA THR A 227 -4.66 -6.97 5.90
C THR A 227 -3.92 -7.27 4.58
N PRO A 228 -4.63 -7.37 3.46
CA PRO A 228 -6.09 -7.38 3.38
C PRO A 228 -6.68 -8.71 3.88
N THR A 229 -7.82 -8.64 4.56
CA THR A 229 -8.64 -9.81 4.85
C THR A 229 -10.00 -9.64 4.20
N LEU A 230 -10.45 -10.65 3.47
CA LEU A 230 -11.73 -10.65 2.76
C LEU A 230 -12.66 -11.72 3.33
N LEU A 231 -13.91 -11.32 3.57
CA LEU A 231 -14.98 -12.24 3.92
C LEU A 231 -16.08 -12.14 2.87
N VAL A 232 -16.63 -13.26 2.42
CA VAL A 232 -17.71 -13.30 1.42
C VAL A 232 -18.86 -14.15 1.93
N GLY A 233 -20.09 -13.70 1.70
CA GLY A 233 -21.31 -14.44 2.07
C GLY A 233 -22.56 -13.91 1.40
N LYS A 234 -23.68 -14.64 1.54
CA LYS A 234 -25.00 -14.08 1.18
C LYS A 234 -25.26 -12.83 1.98
N THR A 235 -25.85 -11.87 1.33
CA THR A 235 -26.25 -10.63 1.99
C THR A 235 -27.22 -10.91 3.14
N GLY A 236 -26.87 -10.45 4.35
CA GLY A 236 -27.66 -10.70 5.57
C GLY A 236 -27.29 -11.98 6.32
N GLU A 237 -26.38 -12.79 5.78
CA GLU A 237 -25.84 -13.97 6.48
C GLU A 237 -24.41 -13.73 6.96
N GLU A 238 -23.88 -14.63 7.81
CA GLU A 238 -22.51 -14.57 8.31
C GLU A 238 -21.50 -14.88 7.19
N PRO A 239 -20.65 -13.94 6.76
CA PRO A 239 -19.71 -14.16 5.69
C PRO A 239 -18.53 -15.04 6.14
N GLN A 240 -17.93 -15.76 5.20
CA GLN A 240 -16.83 -16.69 5.43
C GLN A 240 -15.50 -16.09 4.94
N LEU A 241 -14.41 -16.45 5.60
CA LEU A 241 -13.06 -16.05 5.21
C LEU A 241 -12.69 -16.59 3.83
N VAL A 242 -12.27 -15.71 2.94
CA VAL A 242 -11.68 -16.09 1.65
C VAL A 242 -10.22 -16.44 1.84
N GLN A 243 -9.84 -17.66 1.49
CA GLN A 243 -8.44 -18.06 1.49
C GLN A 243 -7.77 -17.55 0.22
N LEU A 244 -6.92 -16.54 0.36
CA LEU A 244 -6.20 -15.93 -0.75
C LEU A 244 -4.82 -16.59 -0.91
N SER A 245 -4.42 -16.88 -2.14
CA SER A 245 -3.06 -17.32 -2.47
C SER A 245 -2.06 -16.15 -2.62
N SER A 246 -2.58 -14.96 -2.90
CA SER A 246 -1.88 -13.66 -2.95
C SER A 246 -2.89 -12.53 -2.78
N ALA A 247 -2.44 -11.30 -2.59
CA ALA A 247 -3.32 -10.12 -2.58
C ALA A 247 -4.05 -9.91 -3.92
N SER A 248 -3.46 -10.38 -5.03
CA SER A 248 -4.02 -10.30 -6.38
C SER A 248 -4.77 -11.58 -6.83
N ASP A 249 -5.19 -12.46 -5.91
CA ASP A 249 -5.93 -13.71 -6.24
C ASP A 249 -7.38 -13.45 -6.65
N LEU A 250 -7.57 -12.78 -7.80
CA LEU A 250 -8.90 -12.53 -8.37
C LEU A 250 -9.72 -13.82 -8.52
N ALA A 251 -9.10 -14.89 -9.00
CA ALA A 251 -9.82 -16.16 -9.24
C ALA A 251 -10.34 -16.79 -7.94
N GLY A 252 -9.57 -16.69 -6.84
CA GLY A 252 -9.99 -17.13 -5.50
C GLY A 252 -11.20 -16.35 -5.01
N ILE A 253 -11.15 -15.02 -5.16
CA ILE A 253 -12.24 -14.13 -4.76
C ILE A 253 -13.50 -14.40 -5.61
N GLU A 254 -13.37 -14.50 -6.93
CA GLU A 254 -14.51 -14.80 -7.81
C GLU A 254 -15.16 -16.16 -7.50
N ARG A 255 -14.37 -17.20 -7.19
CA ARG A 255 -14.91 -18.50 -6.73
C ARG A 255 -15.74 -18.36 -5.46
N ALA A 256 -15.26 -17.58 -4.48
CA ALA A 256 -16.00 -17.35 -3.23
C ALA A 256 -17.31 -16.58 -3.49
N ILE A 257 -17.29 -15.56 -4.35
CA ILE A 257 -18.49 -14.81 -4.75
C ILE A 257 -19.53 -15.72 -5.41
N VAL A 258 -19.11 -16.57 -6.36
CA VAL A 258 -20.00 -17.51 -7.05
C VAL A 258 -20.58 -18.54 -6.07
N ALA A 259 -19.76 -19.09 -5.17
CA ALA A 259 -20.21 -20.03 -4.16
C ALA A 259 -21.23 -19.42 -3.20
N ALA A 260 -21.07 -18.17 -2.81
CA ALA A 260 -22.02 -17.47 -1.94
C ALA A 260 -23.31 -17.08 -2.66
N GLY A 261 -23.29 -16.89 -3.97
CA GLY A 261 -24.46 -16.52 -4.78
C GLY A 261 -25.33 -17.70 -5.24
N SER A 262 -24.92 -18.95 -4.91
CA SER A 262 -25.61 -20.20 -5.35
C SER A 262 -26.80 -20.55 -4.48
#